data_976dea94b6755fe9d7139bf48077a7af
#
_entry.id   976dea94b6755fe9d7139bf48077a7af
#
_cell.length_a   1.000
_cell.length_b   1.000
_cell.length_c   1.000
_cell.angle_alpha   90.00
_cell.angle_beta   90.00
_cell.angle_gamma   90.00
#
_symmetry.space_group_name_H-M   'P 1'
#
loop_
_entity.id
_entity.type
_entity.pdbx_description
1 polymer ?
#
loop_
_entity_poly.entity_id
_entity_poly.type
_entity_poly.pdbx_seq_one_letter_code
_entity_poly.pdbx_strand_id
1 'polypeptide(L)'
;MLAKLFDISNGKVVPTQHCYTLKFLKEIMDEYPDTHLSVYQYLFYMTCPDPDLNPFFNVIEVDKQEVILDEIDMTESLECPKIMYALDKCAQLYETPTFRAYKGIKSMIDKLAKYMENTQIEHGRDGNINSLVSAAKNFDSIRQSFKGAYNDMKEEQKSSVRGGQGLAYDQL
;
A
#
# COMPACT_ATOMS: atom_id res chain seq x y z
N MET A 1 -3.52 -12.90 -10.53
CA MET A 1 -4.12 -11.71 -11.19
C MET A 1 -4.73 -10.86 -10.11
N LEU A 2 -4.29 -9.60 -9.96
CA LEU A 2 -4.90 -8.68 -9.01
C LEU A 2 -6.29 -8.28 -9.54
N ALA A 3 -7.31 -8.48 -8.73
CA ALA A 3 -8.64 -8.00 -9.08
C ALA A 3 -8.62 -6.47 -9.14
N LYS A 4 -8.91 -5.89 -10.29
CA LYS A 4 -9.02 -4.43 -10.42
C LYS A 4 -10.34 -4.00 -9.79
N LEU A 5 -10.30 -3.68 -8.50
CA LEU A 5 -11.49 -3.25 -7.76
C LEU A 5 -11.91 -1.83 -8.15
N PHE A 6 -10.93 -0.96 -8.34
CA PHE A 6 -11.14 0.44 -8.63
C PHE A 6 -10.40 0.84 -9.90
N ASP A 7 -10.91 1.84 -10.58
CA ASP A 7 -10.29 2.49 -11.73
C ASP A 7 -10.14 4.00 -11.45
N ILE A 8 -9.34 4.68 -12.25
CA ILE A 8 -9.24 6.13 -12.20
C ILE A 8 -9.82 6.69 -13.49
N SER A 9 -10.86 7.50 -13.36
CA SER A 9 -11.47 8.22 -14.47
C SER A 9 -11.52 9.71 -14.14
N ASN A 10 -10.94 10.53 -15.00
CA ASN A 10 -10.86 11.99 -14.81
C ASN A 10 -10.27 12.41 -13.42
N GLY A 11 -9.25 11.68 -12.96
CA GLY A 11 -8.59 11.94 -11.67
C GLY A 11 -9.40 11.49 -10.44
N LYS A 12 -10.54 10.83 -10.62
CA LYS A 12 -11.36 10.30 -9.53
C LYS A 12 -11.34 8.78 -9.52
N VAL A 13 -11.35 8.22 -8.32
CA VAL A 13 -11.49 6.77 -8.12
C VAL A 13 -12.93 6.36 -8.42
N VAL A 14 -13.09 5.40 -9.32
CA VAL A 14 -14.40 4.87 -9.74
C VAL A 14 -14.43 3.37 -9.44
N PRO A 15 -15.51 2.85 -8.85
CA PRO A 15 -15.66 1.42 -8.64
C PRO A 15 -15.81 0.69 -9.97
N THR A 16 -15.13 -0.44 -10.12
CA THR A 16 -15.36 -1.35 -11.26
C THR A 16 -16.58 -2.24 -11.02
N GLN A 17 -17.00 -2.99 -12.04
CA GLN A 17 -18.08 -3.97 -11.86
C GLN A 17 -17.80 -5.00 -10.76
N HIS A 18 -16.52 -5.32 -10.51
CA HIS A 18 -16.12 -6.23 -9.46
C HIS A 18 -16.44 -5.71 -8.04
N CYS A 19 -16.40 -4.40 -7.82
CA CYS A 19 -16.81 -3.83 -6.54
C CYS A 19 -18.24 -4.22 -6.16
N TYR A 20 -19.14 -4.23 -7.11
CA TYR A 20 -20.56 -4.53 -6.88
C TYR A 20 -20.84 -6.02 -6.66
N THR A 21 -19.89 -6.91 -6.98
CA THR A 21 -20.00 -8.34 -6.73
C THR A 21 -19.44 -8.76 -5.36
N LEU A 22 -18.59 -7.91 -4.77
CA LEU A 22 -17.98 -8.18 -3.46
C LEU A 22 -18.89 -7.69 -2.34
N LYS A 23 -19.35 -8.64 -1.51
CA LYS A 23 -20.30 -8.38 -0.44
C LYS A 23 -19.89 -7.22 0.48
N PHE A 24 -18.63 -7.19 0.91
CA PHE A 24 -18.14 -6.17 1.83
C PHE A 24 -18.11 -4.76 1.23
N LEU A 25 -17.90 -4.61 -0.10
CA LEU A 25 -17.99 -3.31 -0.77
C LEU A 25 -19.45 -2.91 -1.02
N LYS A 26 -20.30 -3.89 -1.35
CA LYS A 26 -21.72 -3.64 -1.48
C LYS A 26 -22.34 -3.16 -0.15
N GLU A 27 -21.93 -3.74 0.98
CA GLU A 27 -22.38 -3.32 2.32
C GLU A 27 -22.00 -1.86 2.62
N ILE A 28 -20.84 -1.37 2.15
CA ILE A 28 -20.46 0.05 2.24
C ILE A 28 -21.42 0.92 1.41
N MET A 29 -21.72 0.51 0.17
CA MET A 29 -22.64 1.25 -0.70
C MET A 29 -24.05 1.32 -0.13
N ASP A 30 -24.54 0.21 0.45
CA ASP A 30 -25.87 0.12 1.04
C ASP A 30 -25.99 0.96 2.33
N GLU A 31 -24.89 1.06 3.11
CA GLU A 31 -24.84 1.85 4.35
C GLU A 31 -24.65 3.35 4.09
N TYR A 32 -23.84 3.70 3.09
CA TYR A 32 -23.45 5.08 2.76
C TYR A 32 -23.81 5.43 1.31
N PRO A 33 -25.10 5.45 0.93
CA PRO A 33 -25.51 5.58 -0.47
C PRO A 33 -24.99 6.88 -1.12
N ASP A 34 -24.87 7.96 -0.36
CA ASP A 34 -24.45 9.27 -0.86
C ASP A 34 -22.93 9.49 -0.82
N THR A 35 -22.23 8.80 0.10
CA THR A 35 -20.80 9.06 0.39
C THR A 35 -19.90 7.85 0.18
N HIS A 36 -20.45 6.71 -0.26
CA HIS A 36 -19.65 5.47 -0.49
C HIS A 36 -18.46 5.69 -1.46
N LEU A 37 -18.54 6.68 -2.36
CA LEU A 37 -17.44 6.98 -3.27
C LEU A 37 -16.22 7.55 -2.55
N SER A 38 -16.40 8.39 -1.51
CA SER A 38 -15.31 8.89 -0.66
C SER A 38 -14.68 7.73 0.11
N VAL A 39 -15.52 6.83 0.65
CA VAL A 39 -15.02 5.62 1.33
C VAL A 39 -14.21 4.73 0.37
N TYR A 40 -14.70 4.52 -0.86
CA TYR A 40 -13.97 3.75 -1.87
C TYR A 40 -12.64 4.42 -2.27
N GLN A 41 -12.61 5.73 -2.36
CA GLN A 41 -11.40 6.51 -2.61
C GLN A 41 -10.38 6.31 -1.49
N TYR A 42 -10.83 6.36 -0.24
CA TYR A 42 -10.00 6.05 0.93
C TYR A 42 -9.44 4.63 0.86
N LEU A 43 -10.30 3.62 0.66
CA LEU A 43 -9.89 2.21 0.54
C LEU A 43 -8.84 2.03 -0.57
N PHE A 44 -9.06 2.66 -1.71
CA PHE A 44 -8.13 2.61 -2.84
C PHE A 44 -6.77 3.20 -2.48
N TYR A 45 -6.72 4.41 -1.98
CA TYR A 45 -5.45 5.08 -1.67
C TYR A 45 -4.69 4.40 -0.52
N MET A 46 -5.39 3.81 0.43
CA MET A 46 -4.74 3.02 1.47
C MET A 46 -4.14 1.71 0.95
N THR A 47 -4.78 1.03 0.00
CA THR A 47 -4.47 -0.36 -0.33
C THR A 47 -3.86 -0.58 -1.71
N CYS A 48 -4.07 0.34 -2.67
CA CYS A 48 -3.57 0.18 -4.04
C CYS A 48 -2.04 0.14 -4.07
N PRO A 49 -1.45 -0.96 -4.58
CA PRO A 49 0.00 -1.13 -4.64
C PRO A 49 0.63 -0.52 -5.89
N ASP A 50 -0.15 0.07 -6.79
CA ASP A 50 0.35 0.65 -8.03
C ASP A 50 0.80 2.10 -7.81
N PRO A 51 2.12 2.40 -7.89
CA PRO A 51 2.62 3.75 -7.68
C PRO A 51 2.23 4.72 -8.82
N ASP A 52 1.86 4.21 -9.99
CA ASP A 52 1.44 5.03 -11.13
C ASP A 52 -0.04 5.47 -10.97
N LEU A 53 -0.82 4.75 -10.14
CA LEU A 53 -2.22 5.03 -9.87
C LEU A 53 -2.47 5.64 -8.48
N ASN A 54 -1.59 5.38 -7.52
CA ASN A 54 -1.75 5.81 -6.14
C ASN A 54 -0.75 6.92 -5.78
N PRO A 55 -1.15 8.19 -5.75
CA PRO A 55 -0.27 9.30 -5.42
C PRO A 55 0.31 9.19 -3.99
N PHE A 56 -0.38 8.49 -3.08
CA PHE A 56 0.05 8.30 -1.69
C PHE A 56 0.89 7.03 -1.48
N PHE A 57 1.31 6.37 -2.56
CA PHE A 57 2.09 5.12 -2.47
C PHE A 57 3.39 5.28 -1.68
N ASN A 58 4.08 6.41 -1.84
CA ASN A 58 5.36 6.68 -1.19
C ASN A 58 5.23 7.32 0.20
N VAL A 59 4.04 7.69 0.63
CA VAL A 59 3.82 8.25 1.97
C VAL A 59 4.13 7.19 3.04
N ILE A 60 4.75 7.63 4.13
CA ILE A 60 5.08 6.75 5.27
C ILE A 60 3.78 6.21 5.87
N GLU A 61 3.75 4.91 6.17
CA GLU A 61 2.52 4.21 6.60
C GLU A 61 1.84 4.85 7.81
N VAL A 62 2.64 5.41 8.74
CA VAL A 62 2.12 6.06 9.96
C VAL A 62 1.34 7.34 9.64
N ASP A 63 1.78 8.10 8.63
CA ASP A 63 1.21 9.40 8.27
C ASP A 63 0.19 9.29 7.12
N LYS A 64 0.17 8.14 6.45
CA LYS A 64 -0.57 7.93 5.20
C LYS A 64 -2.07 8.16 5.36
N GLN A 65 -2.63 7.67 6.47
CA GLN A 65 -4.05 7.84 6.74
C GLN A 65 -4.45 9.31 6.87
N GLU A 66 -3.68 10.08 7.65
CA GLU A 66 -3.92 11.50 7.87
C GLU A 66 -3.80 12.29 6.56
N VAL A 67 -2.72 12.06 5.80
CA VAL A 67 -2.49 12.72 4.51
C VAL A 67 -3.59 12.41 3.49
N ILE A 68 -4.12 11.18 3.46
CA ILE A 68 -5.23 10.82 2.57
C ILE A 68 -6.50 11.55 2.99
N LEU A 69 -6.81 11.58 4.29
CA LEU A 69 -8.02 12.22 4.79
C LEU A 69 -8.04 13.73 4.57
N ASP A 70 -6.88 14.37 4.58
CA ASP A 70 -6.76 15.80 4.26
C ASP A 70 -7.08 16.11 2.78
N GLU A 71 -6.92 15.13 1.90
CA GLU A 71 -7.13 15.28 0.45
C GLU A 71 -8.51 14.81 -0.03
N ILE A 72 -9.18 13.97 0.75
CA ILE A 72 -10.50 13.45 0.40
C ILE A 72 -11.56 14.01 1.34
N ASP A 73 -12.72 14.37 0.79
CA ASP A 73 -13.87 14.82 1.57
C ASP A 73 -14.64 13.60 2.13
N MET A 74 -14.07 12.97 3.15
CA MET A 74 -14.66 11.81 3.82
C MET A 74 -15.20 12.20 5.18
N THR A 75 -16.51 12.02 5.37
CA THR A 75 -17.23 12.36 6.60
C THR A 75 -17.47 11.17 7.53
N GLU A 76 -17.28 9.95 7.01
CA GLU A 76 -17.54 8.70 7.73
C GLU A 76 -16.44 8.41 8.75
N SER A 77 -16.86 7.87 9.89
CA SER A 77 -15.90 7.46 10.93
C SER A 77 -15.08 6.27 10.48
N LEU A 78 -13.76 6.40 10.56
CA LEU A 78 -12.81 5.29 10.29
C LEU A 78 -12.93 4.14 11.29
N GLU A 79 -13.52 4.40 12.47
CA GLU A 79 -13.76 3.35 13.48
C GLU A 79 -14.96 2.46 13.12
N CYS A 80 -15.70 2.77 12.04
CA CYS A 80 -16.79 1.93 11.58
C CYS A 80 -16.29 0.51 11.25
N PRO A 81 -16.82 -0.53 11.89
CA PRO A 81 -16.37 -1.92 11.69
C PRO A 81 -16.45 -2.38 10.23
N LYS A 82 -17.42 -1.87 9.47
CA LYS A 82 -17.57 -2.21 8.04
C LYS A 82 -16.46 -1.61 7.20
N ILE A 83 -16.07 -0.36 7.47
CA ILE A 83 -14.96 0.30 6.76
C ILE A 83 -13.63 -0.38 7.10
N MET A 84 -13.39 -0.68 8.39
CA MET A 84 -12.19 -1.42 8.82
C MET A 84 -12.12 -2.81 8.17
N TYR A 85 -13.24 -3.53 8.14
CA TYR A 85 -13.30 -4.84 7.49
C TYR A 85 -13.07 -4.74 5.98
N ALA A 86 -13.64 -3.75 5.31
CA ALA A 86 -13.42 -3.53 3.89
C ALA A 86 -11.96 -3.17 3.59
N LEU A 87 -11.32 -2.36 4.45
CA LEU A 87 -9.91 -2.01 4.33
C LEU A 87 -9.01 -3.26 4.41
N ASP A 88 -9.24 -4.11 5.42
CA ASP A 88 -8.51 -5.36 5.57
C ASP A 88 -8.69 -6.28 4.35
N LYS A 89 -9.93 -6.43 3.86
CA LYS A 89 -10.22 -7.24 2.67
C LYS A 89 -9.60 -6.68 1.40
N CYS A 90 -9.64 -5.38 1.17
CA CYS A 90 -8.96 -4.75 0.05
C CYS A 90 -7.44 -4.98 0.14
N ALA A 91 -6.84 -4.80 1.31
CA ALA A 91 -5.42 -5.05 1.53
C ALA A 91 -5.04 -6.50 1.21
N GLN A 92 -5.83 -7.48 1.68
CA GLN A 92 -5.62 -8.91 1.39
C GLN A 92 -5.71 -9.22 -0.12
N LEU A 93 -6.65 -8.60 -0.83
CA LEU A 93 -6.83 -8.83 -2.27
C LEU A 93 -5.67 -8.27 -3.10
N TYR A 94 -5.03 -7.19 -2.64
CA TYR A 94 -3.87 -6.58 -3.31
C TYR A 94 -2.53 -7.15 -2.84
N GLU A 95 -2.51 -8.00 -1.80
CA GLU A 95 -1.28 -8.53 -1.25
C GLU A 95 -0.73 -9.69 -2.08
N THR A 96 0.26 -9.39 -2.91
CA THR A 96 1.04 -10.41 -3.63
C THR A 96 2.36 -10.69 -2.91
N PRO A 97 3.02 -11.85 -3.20
CA PRO A 97 4.34 -12.13 -2.64
C PRO A 97 5.38 -11.05 -2.93
N THR A 98 5.39 -10.48 -4.13
CA THR A 98 6.31 -9.41 -4.53
C THR A 98 6.00 -8.11 -3.79
N PHE A 99 4.73 -7.76 -3.64
CA PHE A 99 4.32 -6.58 -2.87
C PHE A 99 4.64 -6.74 -1.38
N ARG A 100 4.45 -7.93 -0.82
CA ARG A 100 4.85 -8.24 0.56
C ARG A 100 6.36 -8.10 0.77
N ALA A 101 7.17 -8.62 -0.18
CA ALA A 101 8.62 -8.47 -0.14
C ALA A 101 9.05 -7.00 -0.21
N TYR A 102 8.45 -6.23 -1.12
CA TYR A 102 8.67 -4.79 -1.23
C TYR A 102 8.35 -4.05 0.09
N LYS A 103 7.18 -4.29 0.69
CA LYS A 103 6.77 -3.68 1.97
C LYS A 103 7.76 -4.03 3.09
N GLY A 104 8.20 -5.28 3.16
CA GLY A 104 9.18 -5.74 4.15
C GLY A 104 10.51 -5.01 4.03
N ILE A 105 11.05 -4.88 2.82
CA ILE A 105 12.32 -4.17 2.58
C ILE A 105 12.15 -2.67 2.84
N LYS A 106 11.05 -2.04 2.42
CA LYS A 106 10.73 -0.63 2.71
C LYS A 106 10.73 -0.38 4.23
N SER A 107 9.99 -1.18 4.99
CA SER A 107 9.95 -1.06 6.45
C SER A 107 11.32 -1.23 7.11
N MET A 108 12.17 -2.10 6.58
CA MET A 108 13.55 -2.28 7.06
C MET A 108 14.39 -1.03 6.82
N ILE A 109 14.29 -0.42 5.61
CA ILE A 109 15.01 0.81 5.28
C ILE A 109 14.58 1.96 6.18
N ASP A 110 13.26 2.14 6.39
CA ASP A 110 12.72 3.18 7.25
C ASP A 110 13.21 3.04 8.71
N LYS A 111 13.22 1.82 9.23
CA LYS A 111 13.74 1.54 10.58
C LYS A 111 15.25 1.81 10.68
N LEU A 112 16.02 1.43 9.67
CA LEU A 112 17.45 1.65 9.63
C LEU A 112 17.77 3.14 9.52
N ALA A 113 17.05 3.88 8.69
CA ALA A 113 17.19 5.32 8.56
C ALA A 113 16.92 6.03 9.90
N LYS A 114 15.79 5.71 10.54
CA LYS A 114 15.47 6.23 11.89
C LYS A 114 16.52 5.87 12.94
N TYR A 115 17.04 4.66 12.90
CA TYR A 115 18.12 4.25 13.81
C TYR A 115 19.38 5.09 13.60
N MET A 116 19.80 5.28 12.34
CA MET A 116 20.99 6.08 12.01
C MET A 116 20.81 7.56 12.37
N GLU A 117 19.63 8.12 12.18
CA GLU A 117 19.29 9.50 12.48
C GLU A 117 19.29 9.80 13.98
N ASN A 118 18.78 8.87 14.79
CA ASN A 118 18.63 9.06 16.24
C ASN A 118 19.84 8.56 17.04
N THR A 119 20.78 7.85 16.41
CA THR A 119 21.92 7.26 17.14
C THR A 119 23.05 8.29 17.26
N GLN A 120 23.38 8.65 18.51
CA GLN A 120 24.57 9.47 18.79
C GLN A 120 25.84 8.67 18.54
N ILE A 121 26.85 9.34 17.97
CA ILE A 121 28.16 8.72 17.70
C ILE A 121 28.95 8.65 18.99
N GLU A 122 29.23 7.44 19.47
CA GLU A 122 30.04 7.17 20.63
C GLU A 122 31.42 6.70 20.18
N HIS A 123 32.47 7.42 20.68
CA HIS A 123 33.87 7.10 20.44
C HIS A 123 34.43 6.20 21.55
N GLY A 124 35.36 5.32 21.21
CA GLY A 124 36.03 4.48 22.14
C GLY A 124 35.96 2.98 21.85
N ARG A 125 36.53 2.17 22.74
CA ARG A 125 36.60 0.72 22.53
C ARG A 125 35.23 0.05 22.50
N ASP A 126 34.27 0.59 23.25
CA ASP A 126 32.89 0.11 23.39
C ASP A 126 31.90 1.00 22.60
N GLY A 127 32.42 1.92 21.77
CA GLY A 127 31.61 2.83 20.96
C GLY A 127 30.91 2.16 19.76
N ASN A 128 29.92 2.83 19.20
CA ASN A 128 29.06 2.31 18.13
C ASN A 128 29.53 2.64 16.70
N ILE A 129 30.66 3.32 16.53
CA ILE A 129 31.17 3.74 15.20
C ILE A 129 31.28 2.56 14.23
N ASN A 130 31.85 1.44 14.66
CA ASN A 130 32.02 0.27 13.79
C ASN A 130 30.68 -0.32 13.33
N SER A 131 29.68 -0.30 14.19
CA SER A 131 28.32 -0.74 13.87
C SER A 131 27.66 0.19 12.86
N LEU A 132 27.80 1.51 13.04
CA LEU A 132 27.27 2.52 12.11
C LEU A 132 27.96 2.45 10.73
N VAL A 133 29.30 2.29 10.72
CA VAL A 133 30.06 2.12 9.46
C VAL A 133 29.66 0.83 8.75
N SER A 134 29.43 -0.26 9.48
CA SER A 134 28.95 -1.51 8.92
C SER A 134 27.53 -1.38 8.35
N ALA A 135 26.64 -0.71 9.05
CA ALA A 135 25.29 -0.40 8.57
C ALA A 135 25.34 0.45 7.29
N ALA A 136 26.17 1.50 7.27
CA ALA A 136 26.35 2.36 6.11
C ALA A 136 26.91 1.60 4.89
N LYS A 137 27.87 0.69 5.08
CA LYS A 137 28.43 -0.15 4.01
C LYS A 137 27.39 -1.10 3.41
N ASN A 138 26.50 -1.64 4.24
CA ASN A 138 25.44 -2.53 3.78
C ASN A 138 24.26 -1.81 3.14
N PHE A 139 24.19 -0.47 3.30
CA PHE A 139 23.06 0.33 2.81
C PHE A 139 22.90 0.24 1.29
N ASP A 140 23.99 0.20 0.54
CA ASP A 140 23.94 0.05 -0.92
C ASP A 140 23.34 -1.29 -1.36
N SER A 141 23.67 -2.36 -0.67
CA SER A 141 23.09 -3.69 -0.94
C SER A 141 21.59 -3.71 -0.64
N ILE A 142 21.19 -3.11 0.47
CA ILE A 142 19.78 -2.98 0.87
C ILE A 142 19.01 -2.12 -0.16
N ARG A 143 19.61 -1.01 -0.60
CA ARG A 143 19.03 -0.15 -1.63
C ARG A 143 18.88 -0.86 -2.97
N GLN A 144 19.83 -1.69 -3.37
CA GLN A 144 19.71 -2.51 -4.58
C GLN A 144 18.58 -3.54 -4.45
N SER A 145 18.47 -4.21 -3.30
CA SER A 145 17.38 -5.15 -3.02
C SER A 145 16.02 -4.45 -3.04
N PHE A 146 15.93 -3.24 -2.49
CA PHE A 146 14.72 -2.42 -2.55
C PHE A 146 14.32 -2.09 -4.00
N LYS A 147 15.29 -1.65 -4.81
CA LYS A 147 15.06 -1.34 -6.23
C LYS A 147 14.63 -2.58 -7.02
N GLY A 148 15.23 -3.74 -6.74
CA GLY A 148 14.82 -5.01 -7.32
C GLY A 148 13.38 -5.35 -6.98
N ALA A 149 13.04 -5.39 -5.69
CA ALA A 149 11.68 -5.69 -5.22
C ALA A 149 10.61 -4.71 -5.76
N TYR A 150 10.96 -3.42 -5.88
CA TYR A 150 10.10 -2.41 -6.51
C TYR A 150 9.84 -2.71 -7.98
N ASN A 151 10.88 -3.06 -8.74
CA ASN A 151 10.74 -3.38 -10.16
C ASN A 151 9.92 -4.67 -10.35
N ASP A 152 10.19 -5.71 -9.56
CA ASP A 152 9.45 -6.98 -9.61
C ASP A 152 7.95 -6.75 -9.34
N MET A 153 7.64 -5.96 -8.31
CA MET A 153 6.27 -5.55 -8.00
C MET A 153 5.63 -4.80 -9.17
N LYS A 154 6.34 -3.84 -9.76
CA LYS A 154 5.83 -3.04 -10.88
C LYS A 154 5.63 -3.88 -12.16
N GLU A 155 6.50 -4.85 -12.43
CA GLU A 155 6.36 -5.78 -13.54
C GLU A 155 5.17 -6.73 -13.35
N GLU A 156 4.98 -7.24 -12.14
CA GLU A 156 3.81 -8.07 -11.82
C GLU A 156 2.50 -7.33 -12.07
N GLN A 157 2.40 -6.07 -11.66
CA GLN A 157 1.22 -5.25 -11.89
C GLN A 157 0.96 -4.99 -13.38
N LYS A 158 2.01 -4.69 -14.16
CA LYS A 158 1.90 -4.51 -15.62
C LYS A 158 1.48 -5.79 -16.33
N SER A 159 1.97 -6.94 -15.89
CA SER A 159 1.61 -8.23 -16.47
C SER A 159 0.14 -8.57 -16.19
N SER A 160 -0.37 -8.21 -15.02
CA SER A 160 -1.77 -8.41 -14.66
C SER A 160 -2.74 -7.57 -15.51
N VAL A 161 -2.32 -6.39 -15.94
CA VAL A 161 -3.11 -5.52 -16.82
C VAL A 161 -3.15 -6.05 -18.27
N ARG A 162 -2.10 -6.73 -18.72
CA ARG A 162 -2.03 -7.28 -20.10
C ARG A 162 -2.73 -8.61 -20.27
N GLY A 163 -2.96 -9.35 -19.20
CA GLY A 163 -3.58 -10.67 -19.20
C GLY A 163 -5.09 -10.61 -18.97
N GLY A 164 -5.85 -9.98 -19.87
CA GLY A 164 -7.31 -9.99 -19.84
C GLY A 164 -7.90 -11.35 -20.20
N GLN A 165 -7.59 -12.41 -19.46
CA GLN A 165 -8.24 -13.72 -19.61
C GLN A 165 -8.53 -14.35 -18.26
N GLY A 166 -9.82 -14.59 -18.01
CA GLY A 166 -10.34 -15.58 -17.09
C GLY A 166 -10.03 -15.36 -15.62
N LEU A 167 -10.96 -14.76 -14.92
CA LEU A 167 -10.95 -14.73 -13.46
C LEU A 167 -11.02 -16.16 -12.93
N ALA A 168 -10.05 -16.54 -12.09
CA ALA A 168 -10.02 -17.81 -11.37
C ALA A 168 -11.14 -17.93 -10.30
N TYR A 169 -12.19 -17.13 -10.39
CA TYR A 169 -13.34 -17.15 -9.49
C TYR A 169 -14.43 -18.15 -9.88
N ASP A 170 -14.32 -18.78 -11.05
CA ASP A 170 -15.28 -19.83 -11.49
C ASP A 170 -14.97 -21.23 -10.91
N GLN A 171 -14.04 -21.31 -9.94
CA GLN A 171 -13.64 -22.60 -9.32
C GLN A 171 -13.71 -22.61 -7.79
N LEU A 172 -14.57 -21.78 -7.16
CA LEU A 172 -14.88 -21.92 -5.73
C LEU A 172 -16.38 -21.99 -5.49
#